data_649a2ed0c6703b692991b12a91d4f232
#
_entry.id   649a2ed0c6703b692991b12a91d4f232
#
_cell.length_a   1.000
_cell.length_b   1.000
_cell.length_c   1.000
_cell.angle_alpha   90.00
_cell.angle_beta   90.00
_cell.angle_gamma   90.00
#
_symmetry.space_group_name_H-M   'P 1'
#
loop_
_entity.id
_entity.type
_entity.pdbx_description
1 polymer ?
#
loop_
_entity_poly.entity_id
_entity_poly.type
_entity_poly.pdbx_seq_one_letter_code
_entity_poly.pdbx_strand_id
1 'polypeptide(L)'
;KWDSVIPFEPLWAHYKRVIKKNGAIVLTATQPFTSALVMSNIAMFKYQWIWDKKIPSGMSYARYQPMRQHEDVLVFCAGSTPYLPQMVKRDKPIKGGGMSKGETTKNENLVALKKTYEFKNPTTLIGFDKVRIGSVHPTQKPVALMEYLIRTYTKEGETVLDNCMGSGTTGVACVNTRRNFKNKKKDDKYFAIAQARI
;
A
#
# COMPACT_ATOMS: atom_id res chain seq x y z
N LYS A 1 8.48 8.17 23.54
CA LYS A 1 7.36 8.59 22.69
C LYS A 1 7.32 7.64 21.49
N TRP A 2 6.15 7.09 21.20
CA TRP A 2 5.97 6.14 20.09
C TRP A 2 5.98 6.82 18.71
N ASP A 3 5.81 8.13 18.64
CA ASP A 3 5.74 8.93 17.42
C ASP A 3 7.10 9.64 17.20
N SER A 4 8.14 8.85 17.00
CA SER A 4 9.47 9.35 16.62
C SER A 4 9.89 8.74 15.29
N VAL A 5 10.52 9.55 14.46
CA VAL A 5 11.04 9.09 13.16
C VAL A 5 12.19 8.10 13.41
N ILE A 6 12.07 6.92 12.83
CA ILE A 6 13.17 5.94 12.81
C ILE A 6 14.26 6.51 11.88
N PRO A 7 15.54 6.57 12.30
CA PRO A 7 16.61 7.04 11.44
C PRO A 7 16.67 6.26 10.13
N PHE A 8 16.69 6.96 8.99
CA PHE A 8 16.55 6.34 7.68
C PHE A 8 17.70 5.41 7.30
N GLU A 9 18.93 5.79 7.60
CA GLU A 9 20.10 4.99 7.22
C GLU A 9 20.07 3.59 7.81
N PRO A 10 19.94 3.38 9.14
CA PRO A 10 19.82 2.04 9.70
C PRO A 10 18.53 1.35 9.29
N LEU A 11 17.42 2.06 9.09
CA LEU A 11 16.19 1.49 8.60
C LEU A 11 16.37 0.83 7.23
N TRP A 12 16.97 1.54 6.28
CA TRP A 12 17.23 1.00 4.94
C TRP A 12 18.27 -0.12 4.94
N ALA A 13 19.28 -0.04 5.80
CA ALA A 13 20.26 -1.12 5.96
C ALA A 13 19.58 -2.42 6.42
N HIS A 14 18.68 -2.32 7.42
CA HIS A 14 17.91 -3.48 7.89
C HIS A 14 16.93 -4.01 6.84
N TYR A 15 16.21 -3.15 6.13
CA TYR A 15 15.32 -3.60 5.06
C TYR A 15 16.09 -4.32 3.96
N LYS A 16 17.20 -3.75 3.48
CA LYS A 16 18.05 -4.39 2.46
C LYS A 16 18.57 -5.77 2.89
N ARG A 17 18.88 -5.94 4.18
CA ARG A 17 19.36 -7.22 4.74
C ARG A 17 18.30 -8.30 4.75
N VAL A 18 17.03 -7.97 4.98
CA VAL A 18 15.96 -8.97 5.20
C VAL A 18 15.07 -9.17 3.98
N ILE A 19 14.99 -8.21 3.06
CA ILE A 19 14.12 -8.28 1.90
C ILE A 19 14.74 -9.12 0.79
N LYS A 20 13.94 -9.87 0.04
CA LYS A 20 14.38 -10.51 -1.21
C LYS A 20 14.71 -9.42 -2.24
N LYS A 21 15.62 -9.72 -3.21
CA LYS A 21 16.02 -8.78 -4.28
C LYS A 21 14.83 -8.09 -4.96
N ASN A 22 13.78 -8.84 -5.26
CA ASN A 22 12.55 -8.33 -5.88
C ASN A 22 11.41 -8.18 -4.87
N GLY A 23 11.66 -8.21 -3.56
CA GLY A 23 10.64 -7.99 -2.55
C GLY A 23 10.19 -6.53 -2.50
N ALA A 24 8.90 -6.30 -2.32
CA ALA A 24 8.35 -4.96 -2.16
C ALA A 24 8.42 -4.51 -0.70
N ILE A 25 8.89 -3.28 -0.47
CA ILE A 25 8.77 -2.58 0.80
C ILE A 25 7.65 -1.56 0.62
N VAL A 26 6.58 -1.71 1.40
CA VAL A 26 5.38 -0.89 1.28
C VAL A 26 5.18 -0.12 2.58
N LEU A 27 5.23 1.20 2.51
CA LEU A 27 5.20 2.09 3.68
C LEU A 27 4.10 3.12 3.54
N THR A 28 3.30 3.30 4.60
CA THR A 28 2.30 4.37 4.64
C THR A 28 2.89 5.64 5.22
N ALA A 29 2.59 6.77 4.62
CA ALA A 29 3.11 8.07 5.04
C ALA A 29 2.10 9.20 4.77
N THR A 30 2.38 10.36 5.33
CA THR A 30 1.68 11.62 5.01
C THR A 30 2.70 12.74 4.92
N GLN A 31 2.41 13.79 4.14
CA GLN A 31 3.28 14.96 4.06
C GLN A 31 3.46 15.64 5.43
N PRO A 32 4.66 16.18 5.74
CA PRO A 32 5.88 16.26 4.90
C PRO A 32 6.76 14.98 4.95
N PHE A 33 6.42 14.01 5.81
CA PHE A 33 7.19 12.78 5.99
C PHE A 33 7.27 11.94 4.70
N THR A 34 6.23 11.93 3.87
CA THR A 34 6.24 11.27 2.56
C THR A 34 7.44 11.71 1.72
N SER A 35 7.65 13.01 1.58
CA SER A 35 8.77 13.55 0.79
C SER A 35 10.13 13.17 1.38
N ALA A 36 10.30 13.27 2.69
CA ALA A 36 11.54 12.88 3.37
C ALA A 36 11.84 11.39 3.18
N LEU A 37 10.82 10.53 3.28
CA LEU A 37 10.96 9.08 3.12
C LEU A 37 11.31 8.70 1.68
N VAL A 38 10.70 9.32 0.66
CA VAL A 38 11.03 9.11 -0.75
C VAL A 38 12.48 9.53 -1.03
N MET A 39 12.87 10.73 -0.59
CA MET A 39 14.22 11.27 -0.81
C MET A 39 15.29 10.49 -0.07
N SER A 40 14.95 9.85 1.05
CA SER A 40 15.92 9.04 1.80
C SER A 40 16.38 7.79 1.05
N ASN A 41 15.64 7.33 0.02
CA ASN A 41 16.02 6.19 -0.81
C ASN A 41 15.37 6.23 -2.21
N ILE A 42 15.64 7.31 -2.94
CA ILE A 42 15.09 7.53 -4.29
C ILE A 42 15.47 6.40 -5.26
N ALA A 43 16.63 5.77 -5.09
CA ALA A 43 17.10 4.68 -5.94
C ALA A 43 16.20 3.42 -5.86
N MET A 44 15.58 3.18 -4.72
CA MET A 44 14.65 2.06 -4.53
C MET A 44 13.19 2.47 -4.73
N PHE A 45 12.85 3.75 -4.73
CA PHE A 45 11.48 4.20 -4.94
C PHE A 45 10.97 3.80 -6.31
N LYS A 46 9.74 3.29 -6.37
CA LYS A 46 9.09 2.85 -7.61
C LYS A 46 7.92 3.74 -7.99
N TYR A 47 6.93 3.81 -7.11
CA TYR A 47 5.71 4.61 -7.27
C TYR A 47 4.97 4.69 -5.95
N GLN A 48 3.89 5.46 -5.94
CA GLN A 48 2.99 5.56 -4.79
C GLN A 48 1.54 5.27 -5.19
N TRP A 49 0.77 4.80 -4.21
CA TRP A 49 -0.67 4.81 -4.24
C TRP A 49 -1.17 5.93 -3.33
N ILE A 50 -2.32 6.48 -3.67
CA ILE A 50 -3.08 7.41 -2.82
C ILE A 50 -4.23 6.62 -2.21
N TRP A 51 -4.16 6.40 -0.90
CA TRP A 51 -5.28 5.81 -0.19
C TRP A 51 -6.30 6.88 0.20
N ASP A 52 -7.44 6.91 -0.51
CA ASP A 52 -8.60 7.71 -0.13
C ASP A 52 -9.33 7.02 1.05
N LYS A 53 -9.36 7.70 2.18
CA LYS A 53 -10.00 7.24 3.43
C LYS A 53 -11.52 7.41 3.44
N LYS A 54 -12.08 7.98 2.37
CA LYS A 54 -13.49 8.37 2.20
C LYS A 54 -13.95 9.46 3.18
N ILE A 55 -13.43 9.46 4.40
CA ILE A 55 -13.80 10.41 5.45
C ILE A 55 -12.55 11.20 5.86
N PRO A 56 -12.60 12.53 5.77
CA PRO A 56 -11.47 13.37 6.12
C PRO A 56 -11.20 13.37 7.63
N SER A 57 -10.04 13.87 7.99
CA SER A 57 -9.59 14.12 9.37
C SER A 57 -8.97 15.51 9.49
N GLY A 58 -8.89 16.04 10.72
CA GLY A 58 -8.31 17.35 10.96
C GLY A 58 -9.34 18.47 11.02
N MET A 59 -10.56 18.20 11.50
CA MET A 59 -11.62 19.19 11.66
C MET A 59 -11.15 20.43 12.46
N SER A 60 -10.32 20.26 13.48
CA SER A 60 -9.77 21.35 14.28
C SER A 60 -8.94 22.36 13.47
N TYR A 61 -8.40 21.94 12.33
CA TYR A 61 -7.58 22.78 11.44
C TYR A 61 -8.32 23.22 10.18
N ALA A 62 -9.60 22.85 10.00
CA ALA A 62 -10.37 23.10 8.78
C ALA A 62 -10.52 24.59 8.43
N ARG A 63 -10.33 25.49 9.41
CA ARG A 63 -10.34 26.96 9.21
C ARG A 63 -9.06 27.48 8.57
N TYR A 64 -7.97 26.72 8.62
CA TYR A 64 -6.63 27.17 8.20
C TYR A 64 -6.07 26.38 7.02
N GLN A 65 -6.55 25.18 6.81
CA GLN A 65 -6.07 24.29 5.74
C GLN A 65 -7.13 23.24 5.37
N PRO A 66 -7.07 22.67 4.16
CA PRO A 66 -7.97 21.57 3.77
C PRO A 66 -7.88 20.38 4.70
N MET A 67 -9.01 19.73 4.96
CA MET A 67 -9.06 18.51 5.75
C MET A 67 -8.35 17.36 5.02
N ARG A 68 -7.60 16.56 5.76
CA ARG A 68 -6.78 15.48 5.20
C ARG A 68 -7.62 14.21 4.97
N GLN A 69 -7.90 13.90 3.71
CA GLN A 69 -8.71 12.75 3.31
C GLN A 69 -7.89 11.55 2.85
N HIS A 70 -6.65 11.74 2.44
CA HIS A 70 -5.80 10.65 1.93
C HIS A 70 -4.56 10.42 2.78
N GLU A 71 -3.95 9.27 2.53
CA GLU A 71 -2.59 8.92 2.95
C GLU A 71 -1.85 8.33 1.75
N ASP A 72 -0.53 8.49 1.73
CA ASP A 72 0.33 7.94 0.70
C ASP A 72 0.75 6.51 1.09
N VAL A 73 0.79 5.61 0.11
CA VAL A 73 1.34 4.26 0.24
C VAL A 73 2.51 4.15 -0.72
N LEU A 74 3.72 4.21 -0.20
CA LEU A 74 4.95 4.28 -0.96
C LEU A 74 5.49 2.88 -1.22
N VAL A 75 5.93 2.61 -2.42
CA VAL A 75 6.46 1.31 -2.84
C VAL A 75 7.93 1.45 -3.22
N PHE A 76 8.77 0.65 -2.56
CA PHE A 76 10.20 0.57 -2.80
C PHE A 76 10.60 -0.87 -3.14
N CYS A 77 11.60 -1.03 -4.00
CA CYS A 77 12.17 -2.32 -4.36
C CYS A 77 13.57 -2.14 -4.95
N ALA A 78 14.51 -2.99 -4.61
CA ALA A 78 15.86 -2.95 -5.18
C ALA A 78 15.89 -3.43 -6.65
N GLY A 79 15.02 -4.37 -7.01
CA GLY A 79 14.90 -4.92 -8.36
C GLY A 79 13.57 -4.59 -9.03
N SER A 80 13.01 -5.55 -9.74
CA SER A 80 11.67 -5.47 -10.32
C SER A 80 10.64 -5.82 -9.26
N THR A 81 9.75 -4.88 -8.98
CA THR A 81 8.69 -5.07 -7.99
C THR A 81 7.74 -6.18 -8.44
N PRO A 82 7.45 -7.20 -7.61
CA PRO A 82 6.34 -8.10 -7.89
C PRO A 82 5.05 -7.28 -7.92
N TYR A 83 4.26 -7.46 -8.95
CA TYR A 83 3.02 -6.74 -9.11
C TYR A 83 1.94 -7.68 -9.66
N LEU A 84 0.99 -8.03 -8.81
CA LEU A 84 -0.17 -8.86 -9.10
C LEU A 84 -1.41 -7.96 -9.10
N PRO A 85 -1.78 -7.34 -10.23
CA PRO A 85 -2.85 -6.34 -10.24
C PRO A 85 -4.18 -6.95 -9.80
N GLN A 86 -4.80 -6.31 -8.82
CA GLN A 86 -6.17 -6.66 -8.39
C GLN A 86 -7.15 -6.01 -9.37
N MET A 87 -7.50 -6.76 -10.43
CA MET A 87 -8.33 -6.28 -11.52
C MET A 87 -9.72 -5.87 -11.04
N VAL A 88 -10.20 -4.72 -11.49
CA VAL A 88 -11.49 -4.16 -11.11
C VAL A 88 -12.53 -4.48 -12.20
N LYS A 89 -13.65 -5.12 -11.82
CA LYS A 89 -14.75 -5.35 -12.76
C LYS A 89 -15.34 -4.02 -13.20
N ARG A 90 -15.64 -3.90 -14.49
CA ARG A 90 -16.29 -2.72 -15.06
C ARG A 90 -17.81 -2.83 -14.86
N ASP A 91 -18.45 -1.70 -14.65
CA ASP A 91 -19.94 -1.65 -14.61
C ASP A 91 -20.54 -2.00 -15.98
N LYS A 92 -19.84 -1.56 -17.04
CA LYS A 92 -20.20 -1.91 -18.43
C LYS A 92 -18.95 -2.39 -19.17
N PRO A 93 -18.99 -3.56 -19.79
CA PRO A 93 -17.89 -4.02 -20.63
C PRO A 93 -17.59 -3.05 -21.80
N ILE A 94 -16.33 -2.90 -22.14
CA ILE A 94 -15.90 -2.08 -23.27
C ILE A 94 -15.51 -3.01 -24.43
N LYS A 95 -16.10 -2.80 -25.59
CA LYS A 95 -15.73 -3.49 -26.82
C LYS A 95 -14.63 -2.72 -27.53
N GLY A 96 -13.55 -3.40 -27.88
CA GLY A 96 -12.38 -2.80 -28.50
C GLY A 96 -11.44 -2.19 -27.46
N GLY A 97 -10.23 -2.02 -27.80
CA GLY A 97 -9.14 -1.47 -27.00
C GLY A 97 -8.03 -1.09 -27.97
N GLY A 98 -8.36 -0.23 -28.93
CA GLY A 98 -7.32 0.40 -29.74
C GLY A 98 -6.61 1.41 -28.86
N MET A 99 -5.29 1.36 -28.74
CA MET A 99 -4.53 2.53 -28.35
C MET A 99 -4.85 3.60 -29.39
N SER A 100 -5.31 4.77 -28.98
CA SER A 100 -5.42 5.90 -29.89
C SER A 100 -4.03 6.15 -30.46
N LYS A 101 -3.92 6.39 -31.77
CA LYS A 101 -2.69 6.83 -32.42
C LYS A 101 -2.35 8.22 -31.83
N GLY A 102 -1.62 8.23 -30.71
CA GLY A 102 -0.96 9.45 -30.25
C GLY A 102 0.30 9.65 -31.09
N GLU A 103 0.66 10.88 -31.36
CA GLU A 103 1.85 11.26 -32.16
C GLU A 103 3.18 10.64 -31.65
N THR A 104 3.18 10.13 -30.42
CA THR A 104 4.35 9.50 -29.77
C THR A 104 4.48 8.00 -29.97
N THR A 105 3.49 7.30 -30.52
CA THR A 105 3.54 5.83 -30.71
C THR A 105 3.61 5.48 -32.19
N LYS A 106 4.84 5.44 -32.72
CA LYS A 106 5.15 4.97 -34.08
C LYS A 106 5.08 3.43 -34.20
N ASN A 107 4.09 2.77 -33.64
CA ASN A 107 3.97 1.32 -33.74
C ASN A 107 2.88 0.98 -34.78
N GLU A 108 3.31 0.81 -36.04
CA GLU A 108 2.46 0.55 -37.20
C GLU A 108 1.73 -0.81 -37.16
N ASN A 109 2.06 -1.69 -36.22
CA ASN A 109 1.55 -3.05 -36.12
C ASN A 109 0.45 -3.24 -35.04
N LEU A 110 -0.17 -2.18 -34.52
CA LEU A 110 -1.25 -2.32 -33.56
C LEU A 110 -2.57 -2.69 -34.26
N VAL A 111 -2.78 -3.98 -34.43
CA VAL A 111 -4.08 -4.53 -34.84
C VAL A 111 -5.07 -4.29 -33.70
N ALA A 112 -6.12 -3.53 -33.97
CA ALA A 112 -7.23 -3.33 -33.04
C ALA A 112 -7.88 -4.69 -32.74
N LEU A 113 -7.56 -5.29 -31.60
CA LEU A 113 -8.18 -6.53 -31.17
C LEU A 113 -9.64 -6.29 -30.86
N LYS A 114 -10.57 -6.92 -31.60
CA LYS A 114 -12.02 -6.97 -31.30
C LYS A 114 -12.23 -7.81 -30.04
N LYS A 115 -11.82 -7.29 -28.86
CA LYS A 115 -11.94 -7.96 -27.58
C LYS A 115 -12.88 -7.19 -26.67
N THR A 116 -13.68 -7.91 -25.88
CA THR A 116 -14.49 -7.33 -24.83
C THR A 116 -13.69 -7.32 -23.52
N TYR A 117 -13.57 -6.17 -22.90
CA TYR A 117 -12.85 -5.98 -21.64
C TYR A 117 -13.83 -5.77 -20.50
N GLU A 118 -14.04 -6.81 -19.71
CA GLU A 118 -14.91 -6.79 -18.53
C GLU A 118 -14.20 -6.22 -17.29
N PHE A 119 -12.88 -6.25 -17.27
CA PHE A 119 -12.07 -5.77 -16.19
C PHE A 119 -11.19 -4.60 -16.63
N LYS A 120 -10.81 -3.76 -15.68
CA LYS A 120 -9.84 -2.68 -15.84
C LYS A 120 -8.69 -2.85 -14.85
N ASN A 121 -7.51 -2.37 -15.24
CA ASN A 121 -6.39 -2.27 -14.31
C ASN A 121 -6.72 -1.32 -13.16
N PRO A 122 -6.20 -1.56 -11.96
CA PRO A 122 -6.29 -0.60 -10.87
C PRO A 122 -5.53 0.69 -11.22
N THR A 123 -5.97 1.78 -10.62
CA THR A 123 -5.29 3.08 -10.71
C THR A 123 -4.53 3.35 -9.42
N THR A 124 -3.68 4.36 -9.40
CA THR A 124 -2.94 4.77 -8.19
C THR A 124 -3.83 5.29 -7.07
N LEU A 125 -5.09 5.57 -7.32
CA LEU A 125 -6.08 5.96 -6.31
C LEU A 125 -6.89 4.74 -5.87
N ILE A 126 -6.79 4.40 -4.59
CA ILE A 126 -7.52 3.28 -3.96
C ILE A 126 -8.37 3.78 -2.80
N GLY A 127 -9.60 3.31 -2.72
CA GLY A 127 -10.55 3.72 -1.69
C GLY A 127 -10.83 2.59 -0.69
N PHE A 128 -10.53 2.83 0.59
CA PHE A 128 -10.85 1.96 1.70
C PHE A 128 -11.27 2.80 2.90
N ASP A 129 -12.39 2.47 3.51
CA ASP A 129 -12.88 3.22 4.67
C ASP A 129 -11.91 3.09 5.85
N LYS A 130 -11.57 4.22 6.48
CA LYS A 130 -10.78 4.19 7.71
C LYS A 130 -11.57 3.53 8.84
N VAL A 131 -10.87 2.87 9.75
CA VAL A 131 -11.48 2.29 10.95
C VAL A 131 -11.99 3.41 11.85
N ARG A 132 -13.30 3.40 12.16
CA ARG A 132 -13.95 4.40 13.02
C ARG A 132 -14.42 3.82 14.35
N ILE A 133 -15.13 2.69 14.29
CA ILE A 133 -15.72 2.01 15.44
C ILE A 133 -14.87 0.77 15.71
N GLY A 134 -14.62 0.48 17.00
CA GLY A 134 -13.80 -0.67 17.38
C GLY A 134 -12.31 -0.53 17.10
N SER A 135 -11.83 0.70 16.85
CA SER A 135 -10.40 0.94 16.73
C SER A 135 -9.71 0.73 18.09
N VAL A 136 -8.75 -0.16 18.11
CA VAL A 136 -7.93 -0.47 19.31
C VAL A 136 -6.54 0.19 19.26
N HIS A 137 -6.28 0.98 18.21
CA HIS A 137 -5.03 1.74 18.05
C HIS A 137 -5.30 3.04 17.27
N PRO A 138 -4.75 4.21 17.70
CA PRO A 138 -5.03 5.51 17.08
C PRO A 138 -4.78 5.58 15.56
N THR A 139 -3.81 4.85 15.07
CA THR A 139 -3.41 4.83 13.66
C THR A 139 -3.74 3.50 12.96
N GLN A 140 -4.75 2.77 13.46
CA GLN A 140 -5.15 1.49 12.90
C GLN A 140 -5.57 1.61 11.44
N LYS A 141 -4.95 0.80 10.59
CA LYS A 141 -5.31 0.69 9.17
C LYS A 141 -6.45 -0.32 8.97
N PRO A 142 -7.30 -0.16 7.93
CA PRO A 142 -8.31 -1.17 7.59
C PRO A 142 -7.67 -2.48 7.14
N VAL A 143 -8.23 -3.60 7.57
CA VAL A 143 -7.77 -4.94 7.16
C VAL A 143 -7.84 -5.08 5.63
N ALA A 144 -8.95 -4.64 5.01
CA ALA A 144 -9.14 -4.70 3.56
C ALA A 144 -8.05 -3.99 2.76
N LEU A 145 -7.54 -2.84 3.24
CA LEU A 145 -6.39 -2.15 2.63
C LEU A 145 -5.14 -3.02 2.68
N MET A 146 -4.84 -3.60 3.86
CA MET A 146 -3.65 -4.44 4.03
C MET A 146 -3.74 -5.72 3.20
N GLU A 147 -4.92 -6.36 3.12
CA GLU A 147 -5.15 -7.50 2.25
C GLU A 147 -4.94 -7.18 0.77
N TYR A 148 -5.44 -6.02 0.32
CA TYR A 148 -5.24 -5.56 -1.05
C TYR A 148 -3.76 -5.41 -1.37
N LEU A 149 -2.99 -4.74 -0.51
CA LEU A 149 -1.56 -4.55 -0.69
C LEU A 149 -0.79 -5.88 -0.62
N ILE A 150 -1.12 -6.75 0.31
CA ILE A 150 -0.51 -8.07 0.45
C ILE A 150 -0.73 -8.92 -0.80
N ARG A 151 -1.97 -8.99 -1.31
CA ARG A 151 -2.27 -9.71 -2.57
C ARG A 151 -1.57 -9.11 -3.78
N THR A 152 -1.36 -7.79 -3.78
CA THR A 152 -0.69 -7.09 -4.89
C THR A 152 0.80 -7.40 -4.95
N TYR A 153 1.46 -7.59 -3.81
CA TYR A 153 2.92 -7.69 -3.75
C TYR A 153 3.46 -9.05 -3.32
N THR A 154 2.59 -10.00 -2.99
CA THR A 154 3.00 -11.34 -2.54
C THR A 154 2.11 -12.42 -3.13
N LYS A 155 2.65 -13.64 -3.22
CA LYS A 155 1.90 -14.87 -3.49
C LYS A 155 1.51 -15.56 -2.19
N GLU A 156 0.54 -16.48 -2.22
CA GLU A 156 0.21 -17.34 -1.08
C GLU A 156 1.47 -18.10 -0.60
N GLY A 157 1.57 -18.28 0.71
CA GLY A 157 2.72 -18.90 1.37
C GLY A 157 3.95 -18.01 1.53
N GLU A 158 4.01 -16.83 0.89
CA GLU A 158 5.13 -15.89 1.12
C GLU A 158 5.04 -15.22 2.49
N THR A 159 6.17 -14.70 2.97
CA THR A 159 6.27 -14.08 4.29
C THR A 159 6.19 -12.56 4.18
N VAL A 160 5.32 -11.96 4.99
CA VAL A 160 5.19 -10.51 5.18
C VAL A 160 5.79 -10.14 6.54
N LEU A 161 6.59 -9.08 6.58
CA LEU A 161 7.16 -8.52 7.80
C LEU A 161 6.49 -7.17 8.10
N ASP A 162 5.99 -7.01 9.32
CA ASP A 162 5.59 -5.72 9.89
C ASP A 162 6.47 -5.40 11.10
N ASN A 163 7.44 -4.53 10.89
CA ASN A 163 8.40 -4.13 11.93
C ASN A 163 7.88 -3.03 12.86
N CYS A 164 6.71 -2.45 12.54
CA CYS A 164 6.05 -1.40 13.32
C CYS A 164 4.61 -1.79 13.64
N MET A 165 4.38 -3.07 13.94
CA MET A 165 3.06 -3.60 14.21
C MET A 165 2.33 -2.80 15.28
N GLY A 166 1.22 -2.17 14.90
CA GLY A 166 0.29 -1.50 15.81
C GLY A 166 -0.64 -2.50 16.49
N SER A 167 -1.88 -2.56 16.04
CA SER A 167 -2.92 -3.47 16.55
C SER A 167 -2.99 -4.82 15.84
N GLY A 168 -1.98 -5.22 15.07
CA GLY A 168 -1.93 -6.52 14.37
C GLY A 168 -2.71 -6.58 13.06
N THR A 169 -3.12 -5.46 12.49
CA THR A 169 -3.93 -5.45 11.24
C THR A 169 -3.24 -6.19 10.09
N THR A 170 -1.92 -6.02 9.93
CA THR A 170 -1.14 -6.75 8.91
C THR A 170 -1.17 -8.26 9.15
N GLY A 171 -1.09 -8.69 10.42
CA GLY A 171 -1.18 -10.11 10.79
C GLY A 171 -2.52 -10.72 10.42
N VAL A 172 -3.64 -10.05 10.79
CA VAL A 172 -5.00 -10.47 10.40
C VAL A 172 -5.11 -10.58 8.89
N ALA A 173 -4.62 -9.58 8.15
CA ALA A 173 -4.65 -9.60 6.69
C ALA A 173 -3.80 -10.74 6.10
N CYS A 174 -2.68 -11.09 6.72
CA CYS A 174 -1.86 -12.24 6.31
C CYS A 174 -2.59 -13.57 6.49
N VAL A 175 -3.24 -13.77 7.64
CA VAL A 175 -4.07 -14.97 7.88
C VAL A 175 -5.18 -15.07 6.82
N ASN A 176 -5.95 -14.02 6.62
CA ASN A 176 -7.05 -13.97 5.65
C ASN A 176 -6.58 -14.26 4.21
N THR A 177 -5.33 -13.92 3.89
CA THR A 177 -4.77 -14.06 2.55
C THR A 177 -3.82 -15.24 2.41
N ARG A 178 -3.67 -16.09 3.43
CA ARG A 178 -2.79 -17.27 3.48
C ARG A 178 -1.31 -16.94 3.27
N ARG A 179 -0.85 -15.84 3.89
CA ARG A 179 0.56 -15.46 3.93
C ARG A 179 1.15 -15.75 5.30
N ASN A 180 2.42 -16.08 5.34
CA ASN A 180 3.16 -16.16 6.60
C ASN A 180 3.39 -14.75 7.13
N PHE A 181 3.35 -14.60 8.46
CA PHE A 181 3.51 -13.31 9.10
C PHE A 181 4.68 -13.32 10.09
N LYS A 182 5.51 -12.28 10.01
CA LYS A 182 6.50 -11.96 11.03
C LYS A 182 6.29 -10.52 11.49
N ASN A 183 6.37 -10.31 12.78
CA ASN A 183 6.17 -8.99 13.38
C ASN A 183 7.27 -8.64 14.37
N LYS A 184 7.34 -7.33 14.67
CA LYS A 184 8.07 -6.80 15.81
C LYS A 184 7.21 -5.73 16.48
N LYS A 185 7.05 -5.84 17.81
CA LYS A 185 6.35 -4.88 18.64
C LYS A 185 7.15 -4.64 19.92
N LYS A 186 7.33 -3.38 20.27
CA LYS A 186 8.06 -2.98 21.48
C LYS A 186 7.15 -2.87 22.71
N ASP A 187 5.86 -2.59 22.49
CA ASP A 187 4.88 -2.34 23.55
C ASP A 187 4.06 -3.61 23.84
N ASP A 188 4.19 -4.17 25.04
CA ASP A 188 3.57 -5.45 25.43
C ASP A 188 2.05 -5.41 25.42
N LYS A 189 1.44 -4.27 25.80
CA LYS A 189 -0.02 -4.09 25.80
C LYS A 189 -0.58 -4.23 24.39
N TYR A 190 0.01 -3.52 23.42
CA TYR A 190 -0.42 -3.63 22.02
C TYR A 190 -0.02 -4.97 21.42
N PHE A 191 1.02 -5.63 21.91
CA PHE A 191 1.38 -6.97 21.49
C PHE A 191 0.29 -7.98 21.86
N ALA A 192 -0.20 -7.94 23.10
CA ALA A 192 -1.29 -8.81 23.56
C ALA A 192 -2.59 -8.57 22.74
N ILE A 193 -2.93 -7.30 22.46
CA ILE A 193 -4.07 -6.95 21.60
C ILE A 193 -3.89 -7.54 20.19
N ALA A 194 -2.70 -7.43 19.63
CA ALA A 194 -2.43 -7.95 18.29
C ALA A 194 -2.50 -9.48 18.25
N GLN A 195 -1.97 -10.17 19.27
CA GLN A 195 -2.08 -11.64 19.38
C GLN A 195 -3.53 -12.12 19.47
N ALA A 196 -4.37 -11.42 20.22
CA ALA A 196 -5.79 -11.79 20.36
C ALA A 196 -6.60 -11.55 19.06
N ARG A 197 -6.09 -10.75 18.13
CA ARG A 197 -6.73 -10.42 16.85
C ARG A 197 -6.28 -11.30 15.69
N ILE A 198 -5.07 -11.83 15.75
CA ILE A 198 -4.45 -12.67 14.72
C ILE A 198 -4.81 -14.14 14.94
#